data_5ddbf9ecbd0151679acfef2f9562e2dd
#
_entry.id   5ddbf9ecbd0151679acfef2f9562e2dd
#
_cell.length_a   1.000
_cell.length_b   1.000
_cell.length_c   1.000
_cell.angle_alpha   90.00
_cell.angle_beta   90.00
_cell.angle_gamma   90.00
#
_symmetry.space_group_name_H-M   'P 1'
#
loop_
_entity.id
_entity.type
_entity.pdbx_description
1 polymer ?
#
loop_
_entity_poly.entity_id
_entity_poly.type
_entity_poly.pdbx_seq_one_letter_code
_entity_poly.pdbx_strand_id
1 'polypeptide(L)'
;SSSTASQTSTPSTSVSATGTQSDSPEVQAEAAVVAFWAMRDQLASDPKQGVTKLSDVARDQALDVHRRSLNAQAAQGWKQVGMTSVTPQSATATDKPGEYVVKACINVSKVNIVDSEGKSQVPPGRPAQSSYAYKVQRDGEKWFVVQDLLEAKPC
;
A
#
# COMPACT_ATOMS: atom_id res chain seq x y z
N SER A 1 13.03 -54.18 -51.84
CA SER A 1 12.81 -52.72 -51.87
C SER A 1 12.30 -52.26 -50.57
N SER A 2 13.16 -51.66 -49.74
CA SER A 2 12.83 -51.13 -48.46
C SER A 2 12.43 -49.66 -48.61
N SER A 3 11.18 -49.35 -48.31
CA SER A 3 10.71 -48.00 -48.31
C SER A 3 10.88 -47.44 -46.87
N THR A 4 11.82 -46.54 -46.71
CA THR A 4 12.05 -45.83 -45.45
C THR A 4 11.11 -44.64 -45.42
N ALA A 5 10.12 -44.68 -44.54
CA ALA A 5 9.28 -43.53 -44.27
C ALA A 5 9.99 -42.62 -43.30
N SER A 6 10.41 -41.46 -43.76
CA SER A 6 10.92 -40.39 -42.94
C SER A 6 9.75 -39.71 -42.19
N GLN A 7 9.72 -39.87 -40.90
CA GLN A 7 8.83 -39.08 -40.06
C GLN A 7 9.45 -37.70 -39.80
N THR A 8 8.87 -36.70 -40.42
CA THR A 8 9.22 -35.30 -40.16
C THR A 8 8.51 -34.87 -38.86
N SER A 9 9.29 -34.77 -37.82
CA SER A 9 8.83 -34.19 -36.57
C SER A 9 8.73 -32.68 -36.73
N THR A 10 7.54 -32.14 -36.78
CA THR A 10 7.31 -30.70 -36.68
C THR A 10 7.56 -30.25 -35.26
N PRO A 11 8.42 -29.26 -34.99
CA PRO A 11 8.55 -28.69 -33.65
C PRO A 11 7.28 -27.91 -33.35
N SER A 12 6.57 -28.37 -32.34
CA SER A 12 5.45 -27.64 -31.76
C SER A 12 5.99 -26.41 -31.06
N THR A 13 5.90 -25.27 -31.69
CA THR A 13 6.24 -24.00 -31.07
C THR A 13 5.14 -23.68 -30.03
N SER A 14 5.42 -23.95 -28.78
CA SER A 14 4.60 -23.44 -27.68
C SER A 14 4.71 -21.93 -27.71
N VAL A 15 3.71 -21.28 -28.25
CA VAL A 15 3.57 -19.82 -28.06
C VAL A 15 3.14 -19.63 -26.64
N SER A 16 4.08 -19.28 -25.75
CA SER A 16 3.76 -18.76 -24.45
C SER A 16 3.03 -17.46 -24.66
N ALA A 17 1.71 -17.50 -24.53
CA ALA A 17 0.93 -16.27 -24.46
C ALA A 17 1.38 -15.50 -23.21
N THR A 18 2.19 -14.47 -23.38
CA THR A 18 2.40 -13.43 -22.39
C THR A 18 1.09 -12.66 -22.29
N GLY A 19 0.07 -13.29 -21.68
CA GLY A 19 -1.10 -12.60 -21.22
C GLY A 19 -0.64 -11.73 -20.05
N THR A 20 -0.85 -10.42 -20.12
CA THR A 20 -0.88 -9.56 -18.94
C THR A 20 -1.86 -10.21 -17.98
N GLN A 21 -1.36 -10.94 -16.98
CA GLN A 21 -2.19 -11.39 -15.89
C GLN A 21 -2.64 -10.12 -15.17
N SER A 22 -3.92 -9.76 -15.35
CA SER A 22 -4.51 -8.77 -14.48
C SER A 22 -4.49 -9.37 -13.08
N ASP A 23 -3.89 -8.65 -12.14
CA ASP A 23 -3.84 -9.05 -10.75
C ASP A 23 -5.24 -9.33 -10.23
N SER A 24 -5.37 -10.31 -9.35
CA SER A 24 -6.64 -10.59 -8.67
C SER A 24 -7.08 -9.36 -7.87
N PRO A 25 -8.39 -9.22 -7.57
CA PRO A 25 -8.87 -8.14 -6.72
C PRO A 25 -8.16 -8.08 -5.36
N GLU A 26 -7.81 -9.22 -4.79
CA GLU A 26 -7.08 -9.31 -3.53
C GLU A 26 -5.69 -8.68 -3.65
N VAL A 27 -4.96 -8.99 -4.71
CA VAL A 27 -3.63 -8.39 -4.97
C VAL A 27 -3.76 -6.89 -5.22
N GLN A 28 -4.80 -6.46 -5.94
CA GLN A 28 -5.06 -5.04 -6.16
C GLN A 28 -5.40 -4.30 -4.86
N ALA A 29 -6.16 -4.93 -3.96
CA ALA A 29 -6.47 -4.37 -2.65
C ALA A 29 -5.21 -4.21 -1.79
N GLU A 30 -4.33 -5.21 -1.78
CA GLU A 30 -3.03 -5.11 -1.10
C GLU A 30 -2.17 -3.98 -1.68
N ALA A 31 -2.11 -3.87 -3.00
CA ALA A 31 -1.39 -2.80 -3.68
C ALA A 31 -1.93 -1.42 -3.33
N ALA A 32 -3.24 -1.31 -3.09
CA ALA A 32 -3.86 -0.05 -2.68
C ALA A 32 -3.36 0.42 -1.31
N VAL A 33 -3.11 -0.48 -0.38
CA VAL A 33 -2.54 -0.15 0.93
C VAL A 33 -1.09 0.33 0.78
N VAL A 34 -0.31 -0.31 -0.08
CA VAL A 34 1.07 0.12 -0.39
C VAL A 34 1.06 1.52 -1.00
N ALA A 35 0.19 1.78 -1.98
CA ALA A 35 0.06 3.08 -2.63
C ALA A 35 -0.40 4.18 -1.65
N PHE A 36 -1.29 3.85 -0.74
CA PHE A 36 -1.74 4.76 0.31
C PHE A 36 -0.57 5.23 1.18
N TRP A 37 0.26 4.31 1.66
CA TRP A 37 1.41 4.66 2.49
C TRP A 37 2.48 5.42 1.70
N ALA A 38 2.71 5.08 0.44
CA ALA A 38 3.63 5.82 -0.42
C ALA A 38 3.20 7.27 -0.59
N MET A 39 1.91 7.51 -0.82
CA MET A 39 1.35 8.87 -0.92
C MET A 39 1.48 9.62 0.41
N ARG A 40 1.12 8.96 1.52
CA ARG A 40 1.21 9.56 2.85
C ARG A 40 2.65 9.97 3.18
N ASP A 41 3.61 9.10 2.92
CA ASP A 41 5.02 9.38 3.15
C ASP A 41 5.51 10.58 2.31
N GLN A 42 5.10 10.61 1.05
CA GLN A 42 5.43 11.73 0.16
C GLN A 42 4.90 13.05 0.70
N LEU A 43 3.63 13.08 1.13
CA LEU A 43 3.01 14.29 1.68
C LEU A 43 3.65 14.71 3.00
N ALA A 44 4.02 13.75 3.85
CA ALA A 44 4.70 14.02 5.10
C ALA A 44 6.14 14.53 4.93
N SER A 45 6.80 14.15 3.83
CA SER A 45 8.17 14.58 3.53
C SER A 45 8.26 16.03 3.06
N ASP A 46 7.17 16.56 2.49
CA ASP A 46 7.09 17.94 2.02
C ASP A 46 5.75 18.58 2.47
N PRO A 47 5.68 19.08 3.72
CA PRO A 47 4.45 19.65 4.26
C PRO A 47 3.91 20.84 3.48
N LYS A 48 4.74 21.52 2.69
CA LYS A 48 4.33 22.69 1.90
C LYS A 48 3.39 22.33 0.74
N GLN A 49 3.43 21.09 0.27
CA GLN A 49 2.53 20.66 -0.82
C GLN A 49 1.08 20.45 -0.38
N GLY A 50 0.81 20.46 0.93
CA GLY A 50 -0.53 20.22 1.47
C GLY A 50 -0.91 18.75 1.45
N VAL A 51 -2.21 18.47 1.67
CA VAL A 51 -2.71 17.10 1.87
C VAL A 51 -3.80 16.70 0.87
N THR A 52 -4.07 17.52 -0.14
CA THR A 52 -5.17 17.30 -1.09
C THR A 52 -5.04 15.97 -1.85
N LYS A 53 -3.83 15.59 -2.21
CA LYS A 53 -3.57 14.34 -2.95
C LYS A 53 -3.88 13.08 -2.16
N LEU A 54 -4.01 13.17 -0.85
CA LEU A 54 -4.36 12.00 -0.04
C LEU A 54 -5.73 11.44 -0.43
N SER A 55 -6.66 12.27 -0.90
CA SER A 55 -7.96 11.85 -1.39
C SER A 55 -7.93 11.02 -2.67
N ASP A 56 -6.78 10.93 -3.35
CA ASP A 56 -6.61 10.06 -4.51
C ASP A 56 -6.48 8.57 -4.10
N VAL A 57 -6.10 8.31 -2.85
CA VAL A 57 -5.83 6.96 -2.33
C VAL A 57 -6.61 6.61 -1.06
N ALA A 58 -7.32 7.56 -0.48
CA ALA A 58 -8.04 7.36 0.79
C ALA A 58 -9.39 8.11 0.79
N ARG A 59 -10.33 7.57 1.56
CA ARG A 59 -11.65 8.15 1.82
C ARG A 59 -12.04 7.88 3.29
N ASP A 60 -13.12 8.52 3.71
CA ASP A 60 -13.79 8.29 5.00
C ASP A 60 -12.83 8.38 6.19
N GLN A 61 -12.86 7.41 7.10
CA GLN A 61 -12.09 7.44 8.34
C GLN A 61 -10.57 7.50 8.06
N ALA A 62 -10.07 6.71 7.11
CA ALA A 62 -8.64 6.69 6.79
C ALA A 62 -8.16 8.06 6.30
N LEU A 63 -8.92 8.69 5.39
CA LEU A 63 -8.60 10.03 4.91
C LEU A 63 -8.60 11.05 6.05
N ASP A 64 -9.62 11.02 6.88
CA ASP A 64 -9.80 11.99 7.96
C ASP A 64 -8.69 11.90 9.00
N VAL A 65 -8.38 10.70 9.46
CA VAL A 65 -7.33 10.47 10.47
C VAL A 65 -5.96 10.91 9.95
N HIS A 66 -5.60 10.49 8.76
CA HIS A 66 -4.27 10.78 8.22
C HIS A 66 -4.12 12.23 7.78
N ARG A 67 -5.19 12.84 7.25
CA ARG A 67 -5.20 14.26 6.94
C ARG A 67 -4.98 15.13 8.18
N ARG A 68 -5.66 14.81 9.27
CA ARG A 68 -5.47 15.53 10.55
C ARG A 68 -4.04 15.37 11.06
N SER A 69 -3.49 14.16 11.01
CA SER A 69 -2.12 13.89 11.44
C SER A 69 -1.10 14.67 10.62
N LEU A 70 -1.23 14.66 9.30
CA LEU A 70 -0.34 15.39 8.40
C LEU A 70 -0.44 16.91 8.61
N ASN A 71 -1.64 17.44 8.75
CA ASN A 71 -1.85 18.87 9.03
C ASN A 71 -1.27 19.29 10.38
N ALA A 72 -1.40 18.45 11.40
CA ALA A 72 -0.84 18.72 12.72
C ALA A 72 0.70 18.77 12.68
N GLN A 73 1.33 17.85 11.96
CA GLN A 73 2.78 17.86 11.76
C GLN A 73 3.23 19.10 10.97
N ALA A 74 2.53 19.45 9.91
CA ALA A 74 2.82 20.64 9.12
C ALA A 74 2.71 21.92 9.94
N ALA A 75 1.69 22.02 10.79
CA ALA A 75 1.48 23.17 11.69
C ALA A 75 2.63 23.34 12.69
N GLN A 76 3.28 22.26 13.10
CA GLN A 76 4.46 22.28 13.96
C GLN A 76 5.75 22.59 13.19
N GLY A 77 5.72 22.65 11.88
CA GLY A 77 6.91 22.77 11.06
C GLY A 77 7.71 21.46 10.95
N TRP A 78 7.08 20.32 11.23
CA TRP A 78 7.73 19.01 11.19
C TRP A 78 7.60 18.38 9.83
N LYS A 79 8.58 17.55 9.47
CA LYS A 79 8.55 16.75 8.25
C LYS A 79 9.02 15.33 8.51
N GLN A 80 8.57 14.43 7.67
CA GLN A 80 9.03 13.04 7.70
C GLN A 80 10.32 12.87 6.90
N VAL A 81 11.22 12.07 7.44
CA VAL A 81 12.44 11.58 6.77
C VAL A 81 12.39 10.06 6.78
N GLY A 82 12.74 9.44 5.67
CA GLY A 82 12.65 7.99 5.50
C GLY A 82 11.26 7.54 5.10
N MET A 83 11.14 6.28 4.74
CA MET A 83 9.93 5.69 4.18
C MET A 83 9.39 4.57 5.04
N THR A 84 8.06 4.48 5.12
CA THR A 84 7.35 3.37 5.73
C THR A 84 7.47 2.13 4.86
N SER A 85 7.75 0.99 5.47
CA SER A 85 7.74 -0.31 4.80
C SER A 85 6.42 -1.01 5.08
N VAL A 86 5.72 -1.42 4.02
CA VAL A 86 4.41 -2.06 4.10
C VAL A 86 4.53 -3.48 3.60
N THR A 87 4.17 -4.45 4.43
CA THR A 87 4.13 -5.86 4.05
C THR A 87 2.70 -6.37 4.18
N PRO A 88 1.94 -6.43 3.07
CA PRO A 88 0.62 -7.05 3.08
C PRO A 88 0.73 -8.53 3.48
N GLN A 89 -0.22 -9.01 4.29
CA GLN A 89 -0.25 -10.38 4.78
C GLN A 89 -1.44 -11.15 4.26
N SER A 90 -2.58 -10.49 4.11
CA SER A 90 -3.80 -11.10 3.57
C SER A 90 -4.76 -10.05 3.06
N ALA A 91 -5.61 -10.44 2.11
CA ALA A 91 -6.75 -9.65 1.65
C ALA A 91 -7.96 -10.58 1.58
N THR A 92 -9.04 -10.21 2.24
CA THR A 92 -10.27 -11.00 2.35
C THR A 92 -11.47 -10.15 1.96
N ALA A 93 -12.27 -10.63 1.03
CA ALA A 93 -13.51 -9.96 0.64
C ALA A 93 -14.48 -9.89 1.83
N THR A 94 -15.19 -8.77 1.94
CA THR A 94 -16.30 -8.61 2.89
C THR A 94 -17.64 -8.92 2.21
N ASP A 95 -18.74 -8.81 2.95
CA ASP A 95 -20.10 -8.98 2.38
C ASP A 95 -20.46 -7.85 1.41
N LYS A 96 -19.75 -6.74 1.45
CA LYS A 96 -19.97 -5.60 0.55
C LYS A 96 -19.20 -5.81 -0.75
N PRO A 97 -19.85 -5.77 -1.93
CA PRO A 97 -19.16 -5.92 -3.20
C PRO A 97 -18.06 -4.87 -3.38
N GLY A 98 -16.89 -5.31 -3.85
CA GLY A 98 -15.76 -4.42 -4.08
C GLY A 98 -15.04 -3.96 -2.81
N GLU A 99 -15.33 -4.55 -1.66
CA GLU A 99 -14.69 -4.22 -0.39
C GLU A 99 -13.86 -5.40 0.14
N TYR A 100 -12.66 -5.08 0.61
CA TYR A 100 -11.70 -6.06 1.14
C TYR A 100 -11.14 -5.58 2.47
N VAL A 101 -10.86 -6.51 3.36
CA VAL A 101 -10.03 -6.26 4.54
C VAL A 101 -8.62 -6.73 4.22
N VAL A 102 -7.67 -5.81 4.25
CA VAL A 102 -6.25 -6.10 4.06
C VAL A 102 -5.55 -6.01 5.40
N LYS A 103 -4.91 -7.09 5.80
CA LYS A 103 -4.02 -7.09 6.96
C LYS A 103 -2.59 -6.85 6.48
N ALA A 104 -1.89 -5.94 7.14
CA ALA A 104 -0.54 -5.59 6.77
C ALA A 104 0.32 -5.30 8.00
N CYS A 105 1.59 -5.64 7.90
CA CYS A 105 2.61 -5.20 8.83
C CYS A 105 3.16 -3.86 8.37
N ILE A 106 3.11 -2.86 9.23
CA ILE A 106 3.62 -1.52 8.97
C ILE A 106 4.89 -1.33 9.78
N ASN A 107 6.00 -1.14 9.08
CA ASN A 107 7.32 -0.96 9.68
C ASN A 107 7.77 0.48 9.49
N VAL A 108 7.94 1.19 10.59
CA VAL A 108 8.37 2.60 10.63
C VAL A 108 9.77 2.77 11.20
N SER A 109 10.56 1.70 11.30
CA SER A 109 11.90 1.75 11.89
C SER A 109 12.84 2.73 11.18
N LYS A 110 12.64 2.95 9.89
CA LYS A 110 13.42 3.89 9.08
C LYS A 110 12.80 5.28 8.97
N VAL A 111 11.63 5.49 9.60
CA VAL A 111 10.91 6.75 9.55
C VAL A 111 11.29 7.61 10.75
N ASN A 112 11.68 8.84 10.50
CA ASN A 112 11.86 9.84 11.52
C ASN A 112 10.98 11.05 11.21
N ILE A 113 10.50 11.72 12.24
CA ILE A 113 9.81 13.00 12.15
C ILE A 113 10.74 14.02 12.77
N VAL A 114 11.11 15.03 12.02
CA VAL A 114 12.07 16.05 12.47
C VAL A 114 11.48 17.43 12.40
N ASP A 115 11.92 18.30 13.32
CA ASP A 115 11.57 19.72 13.31
C ASP A 115 12.47 20.51 12.32
N SER A 116 12.31 21.82 12.30
CA SER A 116 13.08 22.72 11.42
C SER A 116 14.59 22.70 11.71
N GLU A 117 15.01 22.26 12.89
CA GLU A 117 16.42 22.14 13.27
C GLU A 117 16.97 20.72 13.04
N GLY A 118 16.15 19.82 12.50
CA GLY A 118 16.54 18.43 12.27
C GLY A 118 16.43 17.53 13.49
N LYS A 119 15.86 18.03 14.60
CA LYS A 119 15.69 17.27 15.83
C LYS A 119 14.50 16.33 15.73
N SER A 120 14.69 15.08 16.15
CA SER A 120 13.64 14.07 16.15
C SER A 120 12.50 14.43 17.10
N GLN A 121 11.27 14.30 16.60
CA GLN A 121 10.02 14.48 17.35
C GLN A 121 9.29 13.14 17.58
N VAL A 122 9.94 12.03 17.25
CA VAL A 122 9.38 10.69 17.50
C VAL A 122 9.45 10.39 18.99
N PRO A 123 8.33 9.97 19.62
CA PRO A 123 8.31 9.60 21.02
C PRO A 123 9.26 8.43 21.30
N PRO A 124 10.00 8.45 22.43
CA PRO A 124 10.78 7.30 22.86
C PRO A 124 9.88 6.07 23.02
N GLY A 125 10.36 4.90 22.59
CA GLY A 125 9.60 3.66 22.72
C GLY A 125 8.52 3.44 21.67
N ARG A 126 8.47 4.27 20.62
CA ARG A 126 7.57 4.00 19.48
C ARG A 126 7.86 2.61 18.90
N PRO A 127 6.84 1.72 18.78
CA PRO A 127 7.03 0.42 18.15
C PRO A 127 7.57 0.56 16.73
N ALA A 128 8.57 -0.26 16.38
CA ALA A 128 9.12 -0.29 15.02
C ALA A 128 8.13 -0.90 14.02
N GLN A 129 7.34 -1.87 14.46
CA GLN A 129 6.39 -2.60 13.62
C GLN A 129 5.06 -2.76 14.34
N SER A 130 3.98 -2.67 13.59
CA SER A 130 2.63 -2.88 14.10
C SER A 130 1.75 -3.52 13.03
N SER A 131 0.84 -4.39 13.46
CA SER A 131 -0.19 -4.95 12.60
C SER A 131 -1.36 -4.00 12.48
N TYR A 132 -1.82 -3.83 11.25
CA TYR A 132 -2.99 -3.02 10.92
C TYR A 132 -3.96 -3.83 10.07
N ALA A 133 -5.25 -3.55 10.23
CA ALA A 133 -6.29 -3.98 9.33
C ALA A 133 -6.85 -2.76 8.58
N TYR A 134 -6.83 -2.84 7.26
CA TYR A 134 -7.35 -1.80 6.39
C TYR A 134 -8.61 -2.27 5.70
N LYS A 135 -9.63 -1.45 5.68
CA LYS A 135 -10.76 -1.66 4.79
C LYS A 135 -10.49 -0.90 3.50
N VAL A 136 -10.57 -1.59 2.38
CA VAL A 136 -10.24 -1.07 1.06
C VAL A 136 -11.44 -1.25 0.15
N GLN A 137 -11.83 -0.21 -0.58
CA GLN A 137 -12.96 -0.24 -1.49
C GLN A 137 -12.54 0.11 -2.92
N ARG A 138 -13.12 -0.62 -3.85
CA ARG A 138 -12.98 -0.36 -5.28
C ARG A 138 -14.11 0.53 -5.77
N ASP A 139 -13.74 1.54 -6.57
CA ASP A 139 -14.67 2.42 -7.26
C ASP A 139 -14.23 2.50 -8.74
N GLY A 140 -14.92 1.77 -9.60
CA GLY A 140 -14.50 1.59 -10.99
C GLY A 140 -13.17 0.85 -11.04
N GLU A 141 -12.13 1.47 -11.57
CA GLU A 141 -10.77 0.93 -11.63
C GLU A 141 -9.86 1.45 -10.50
N LYS A 142 -10.39 2.35 -9.66
CA LYS A 142 -9.65 2.96 -8.57
C LYS A 142 -9.94 2.26 -7.25
N TRP A 143 -8.93 2.24 -6.39
CA TRP A 143 -9.00 1.67 -5.06
C TRP A 143 -8.71 2.73 -4.02
N PHE A 144 -9.44 2.67 -2.89
CA PHE A 144 -9.30 3.63 -1.79
C PHE A 144 -9.23 2.90 -0.47
N VAL A 145 -8.28 3.28 0.37
CA VAL A 145 -8.28 2.88 1.77
C VAL A 145 -9.31 3.74 2.49
N VAL A 146 -10.32 3.10 3.08
CA VAL A 146 -11.44 3.81 3.73
C VAL A 146 -11.41 3.71 5.24
N GLN A 147 -10.75 2.69 5.80
CA GLN A 147 -10.62 2.50 7.22
C GLN A 147 -9.23 1.98 7.58
N ASP A 148 -8.70 2.49 8.67
CA ASP A 148 -7.39 2.17 9.21
C ASP A 148 -7.57 1.82 10.68
N LEU A 149 -7.28 0.57 11.05
CA LEU A 149 -7.40 0.08 12.41
C LEU A 149 -6.10 -0.56 12.88
N LEU A 150 -5.53 0.02 13.93
CA LEU A 150 -4.40 -0.60 14.61
C LEU A 150 -4.88 -1.87 15.33
N GLU A 151 -4.26 -3.00 15.02
CA GLU A 151 -4.42 -4.22 15.80
C GLU A 151 -3.37 -4.20 16.91
N ALA A 152 -3.78 -4.38 18.15
CA ALA A 152 -2.88 -4.29 19.30
C ALA A 152 -2.00 -5.55 19.43
N LYS A 153 -1.27 -5.88 18.35
CA LYS A 153 -0.34 -7.00 18.33
C LYS A 153 0.85 -6.71 17.42
N PRO A 154 2.02 -7.23 17.74
CA PRO A 154 3.18 -7.12 16.85
C PRO A 154 2.98 -7.98 15.60
N CYS A 155 3.68 -7.63 14.56
CA CYS A 155 3.87 -8.50 13.43
C CYS A 155 5.29 -9.12 13.54
#